data_91a4b95fbdd0cbabfa73fcc907a1231c
#
_entry.id   91a4b95fbdd0cbabfa73fcc907a1231c
#
_cell.length_a   1.000
_cell.length_b   1.000
_cell.length_c   1.000
_cell.angle_alpha   90.00
_cell.angle_beta   90.00
_cell.angle_gamma   90.00
#
_symmetry.space_group_name_H-M   'P 1'
#
loop_
_entity.id
_entity.type
_entity.pdbx_description
1 polymer ?
#
loop_
_entity_poly.entity_id
_entity_poly.type
_entity_poly.pdbx_seq_one_letter_code
_entity_poly.pdbx_strand_id
1 'polypeptide(L)'
;MKKDQKWIKFKIDSDDRILPLVEDLMYSNESIGLNYIEDKIVFNKSNEKEKIITIEVFFDYFDDMKYKNLCKAIDKGINSLKIKYKNYIIDIIDISIIENEDWSKNWKDFYKPLFIGKSFLVLPEWINDIENDNRIIIKINPGMAFGLGSHESTSLSLELMEKLDFNKKTVFDVGCGSGILSIAASKLGAKEVFALDIDDDSIKSCNENCLLNDINFSKVIIKKSDIFESINKKADIVIANILPDVLKNVVLDLNDYLNPKGTFIASGIIKEKYELMEKILKQENFKIVNKIEKGDWVAIQSVRNNV
;
A
#
# COMPACT_ATOMS: atom_id res chain seq x y z
N MET A 1 -29.78 -6.81 1.38
CA MET A 1 -28.86 -6.97 2.54
C MET A 1 -29.10 -8.35 3.13
N LYS A 2 -28.09 -9.23 3.16
CA LYS A 2 -28.19 -10.56 3.77
C LYS A 2 -28.25 -10.39 5.28
N LYS A 3 -29.31 -10.92 5.90
CA LYS A 3 -29.67 -10.72 7.32
C LYS A 3 -28.76 -11.42 8.35
N ASP A 4 -27.75 -12.19 7.92
CA ASP A 4 -26.92 -13.05 8.79
C ASP A 4 -25.44 -13.01 8.37
N GLN A 5 -24.89 -11.83 8.06
CA GLN A 5 -23.45 -11.73 7.76
C GLN A 5 -22.65 -11.74 9.07
N LYS A 6 -21.66 -12.63 9.15
CA LYS A 6 -20.75 -12.78 10.28
C LYS A 6 -19.36 -12.33 9.87
N TRP A 7 -18.58 -11.88 10.84
CA TRP A 7 -17.19 -11.48 10.64
C TRP A 7 -16.31 -12.13 11.70
N ILE A 8 -15.05 -12.30 11.35
CA ILE A 8 -14.02 -12.74 12.28
C ILE A 8 -13.24 -11.50 12.68
N LYS A 9 -13.11 -11.27 13.97
CA LYS A 9 -12.32 -10.17 14.55
C LYS A 9 -11.09 -10.74 15.23
N PHE A 10 -9.92 -10.26 14.85
CA PHE A 10 -8.67 -10.45 15.59
C PHE A 10 -8.35 -9.17 16.35
N LYS A 11 -8.01 -9.30 17.62
CA LYS A 11 -7.44 -8.21 18.40
C LYS A 11 -5.97 -8.50 18.65
N ILE A 12 -5.09 -7.58 18.26
CA ILE A 12 -3.65 -7.79 18.22
C ILE A 12 -2.95 -6.62 18.89
N ASP A 13 -2.03 -6.93 19.81
CA ASP A 13 -1.06 -5.98 20.31
C ASP A 13 0.23 -6.07 19.48
N SER A 14 0.73 -4.95 19.03
CA SER A 14 1.97 -4.86 18.27
C SER A 14 2.81 -3.68 18.73
N ASP A 15 4.11 -3.90 18.82
CA ASP A 15 5.07 -2.80 18.91
C ASP A 15 4.88 -1.86 17.70
N ASP A 16 4.88 -0.56 17.92
CA ASP A 16 4.63 0.45 16.88
C ASP A 16 5.61 0.39 15.72
N ARG A 17 6.86 -0.03 16.00
CA ARG A 17 7.94 -0.14 15.01
C ARG A 17 7.74 -1.26 13.98
N ILE A 18 6.98 -2.30 14.34
CA ILE A 18 6.71 -3.45 13.45
C ILE A 18 5.23 -3.58 13.09
N LEU A 19 4.39 -2.67 13.59
CA LEU A 19 2.97 -2.64 13.27
C LEU A 19 2.68 -2.67 11.76
N PRO A 20 3.40 -1.93 10.90
CA PRO A 20 3.19 -2.00 9.45
C PRO A 20 3.37 -3.40 8.87
N LEU A 21 4.28 -4.22 9.42
CA LEU A 21 4.46 -5.60 8.98
C LEU A 21 3.32 -6.52 9.43
N VAL A 22 2.72 -6.20 10.58
CA VAL A 22 1.51 -6.89 11.06
C VAL A 22 0.33 -6.52 10.18
N GLU A 23 0.18 -5.25 9.82
CA GLU A 23 -0.85 -4.78 8.90
C GLU A 23 -0.73 -5.45 7.52
N ASP A 24 0.48 -5.49 6.95
CA ASP A 24 0.75 -6.17 5.68
C ASP A 24 0.37 -7.66 5.73
N LEU A 25 0.66 -8.33 6.86
CA LEU A 25 0.25 -9.71 7.07
C LEU A 25 -1.28 -9.84 7.08
N MET A 26 -1.99 -8.90 7.71
CA MET A 26 -3.45 -8.93 7.76
C MET A 26 -4.06 -8.67 6.38
N TYR A 27 -3.58 -7.66 5.66
CA TYR A 27 -4.04 -7.36 4.30
C TYR A 27 -3.76 -8.50 3.33
N SER A 28 -2.59 -9.14 3.41
CA SER A 28 -2.26 -10.30 2.56
C SER A 28 -3.10 -11.55 2.87
N ASN A 29 -3.84 -11.56 3.98
CA ASN A 29 -4.83 -12.58 4.32
C ASN A 29 -6.28 -12.08 4.12
N GLU A 30 -6.48 -11.06 3.27
CA GLU A 30 -7.80 -10.55 2.87
C GLU A 30 -8.60 -9.92 4.03
N SER A 31 -7.92 -9.18 4.92
CA SER A 31 -8.65 -8.40 5.93
C SER A 31 -9.52 -7.34 5.26
N ILE A 32 -10.76 -7.21 5.71
CA ILE A 32 -11.75 -6.25 5.19
C ILE A 32 -11.73 -4.91 5.91
N GLY A 33 -11.02 -4.82 7.02
CA GLY A 33 -10.87 -3.59 7.79
C GLY A 33 -9.92 -3.75 8.97
N LEU A 34 -9.31 -2.64 9.36
CA LEU A 34 -8.41 -2.54 10.49
C LEU A 34 -8.74 -1.29 11.29
N ASN A 35 -8.77 -1.41 12.60
CA ASN A 35 -9.09 -0.34 13.53
C ASN A 35 -8.01 -0.23 14.62
N TYR A 36 -7.55 1.01 14.87
CA TYR A 36 -6.65 1.32 15.96
C TYR A 36 -7.47 1.60 17.24
N ILE A 37 -7.29 0.80 18.27
CA ILE A 37 -8.10 0.87 19.48
C ILE A 37 -7.44 1.75 20.53
N GLU A 38 -6.20 1.46 20.87
CA GLU A 38 -5.46 2.17 21.92
C GLU A 38 -3.95 2.05 21.70
N ASP A 39 -3.20 2.99 22.28
CA ASP A 39 -1.77 2.88 22.44
C ASP A 39 -1.40 2.80 23.93
N LYS A 40 -0.43 1.97 24.26
CA LYS A 40 0.07 1.72 25.62
C LYS A 40 1.57 1.91 25.63
N ILE A 41 2.08 2.54 26.67
CA ILE A 41 3.51 2.58 26.94
C ILE A 41 3.83 1.47 27.94
N VAL A 42 4.69 0.55 27.54
CA VAL A 42 5.23 -0.50 28.39
C VAL A 42 6.73 -0.31 28.57
N PHE A 43 7.29 -0.86 29.65
CA PHE A 43 8.73 -0.85 29.87
C PHE A 43 9.27 -2.26 29.64
N ASN A 44 10.26 -2.38 28.76
CA ASN A 44 10.93 -3.67 28.52
C ASN A 44 11.85 -4.06 29.70
N LYS A 45 12.48 -5.23 29.60
CA LYS A 45 13.41 -5.73 30.63
C LYS A 45 14.62 -4.82 30.87
N SER A 46 14.95 -3.96 29.90
CA SER A 46 16.02 -2.97 29.98
C SER A 46 15.55 -1.60 30.48
N ASN A 47 14.29 -1.50 30.93
CA ASN A 47 13.63 -0.27 31.37
C ASN A 47 13.52 0.82 30.28
N GLU A 48 13.52 0.42 29.00
CA GLU A 48 13.26 1.28 27.86
C GLU A 48 11.76 1.35 27.57
N LYS A 49 11.29 2.52 27.17
CA LYS A 49 9.88 2.73 26.80
C LYS A 49 9.61 2.10 25.43
N GLU A 50 8.63 1.25 25.38
CA GLU A 50 8.06 0.68 24.15
C GLU A 50 6.63 1.12 23.99
N LYS A 51 6.26 1.52 22.77
CA LYS A 51 4.89 1.88 22.43
C LYS A 51 4.23 0.65 21.81
N ILE A 52 3.18 0.16 22.46
CA ILE A 52 2.36 -0.94 21.95
C ILE A 52 1.05 -0.37 21.45
N ILE A 53 0.70 -0.74 20.23
CA ILE A 53 -0.55 -0.37 19.60
C ILE A 53 -1.46 -1.59 19.54
N THR A 54 -2.67 -1.43 20.04
CA THR A 54 -3.71 -2.45 19.92
C THR A 54 -4.55 -2.17 18.68
N ILE A 55 -4.63 -3.15 17.79
CA ILE A 55 -5.48 -3.09 16.60
C ILE A 55 -6.57 -4.16 16.64
N GLU A 56 -7.71 -3.87 16.04
CA GLU A 56 -8.73 -4.86 15.68
C GLU A 56 -8.74 -5.01 14.17
N VAL A 57 -8.65 -6.26 13.70
CA VAL A 57 -8.64 -6.60 12.28
C VAL A 57 -9.82 -7.50 11.98
N PHE A 58 -10.48 -7.25 10.87
CA PHE A 58 -11.74 -7.89 10.52
C PHE A 58 -11.64 -8.64 9.21
N PHE A 59 -12.27 -9.81 9.17
CA PHE A 59 -12.32 -10.69 7.99
C PHE A 59 -13.75 -11.18 7.79
N ASP A 60 -14.12 -11.47 6.54
CA ASP A 60 -15.38 -12.12 6.26
C ASP A 60 -15.40 -13.54 6.81
N TYR A 61 -16.50 -13.90 7.48
CA TYR A 61 -16.77 -15.27 7.88
C TYR A 61 -17.61 -15.97 6.79
N PHE A 62 -17.06 -17.00 6.21
CA PHE A 62 -17.76 -17.83 5.22
C PHE A 62 -18.24 -19.15 5.80
N ASP A 63 -17.34 -19.92 6.38
CA ASP A 63 -17.59 -21.23 6.99
C ASP A 63 -16.47 -21.59 7.99
N ASP A 64 -16.71 -22.65 8.78
CA ASP A 64 -15.76 -23.12 9.80
C ASP A 64 -14.42 -23.58 9.23
N MET A 65 -14.37 -24.05 7.99
CA MET A 65 -13.13 -24.53 7.36
C MET A 65 -12.26 -23.33 6.98
N LYS A 66 -12.84 -22.31 6.32
CA LYS A 66 -12.14 -21.06 5.99
C LYS A 66 -11.69 -20.32 7.25
N TYR A 67 -12.54 -20.26 8.28
CA TYR A 67 -12.17 -19.71 9.60
C TYR A 67 -10.91 -20.38 10.17
N LYS A 68 -10.89 -21.72 10.24
CA LYS A 68 -9.74 -22.46 10.76
C LYS A 68 -8.47 -22.26 9.92
N ASN A 69 -8.61 -22.17 8.60
CA ASN A 69 -7.48 -21.94 7.70
C ASN A 69 -6.92 -20.52 7.88
N LEU A 70 -7.78 -19.51 8.00
CA LEU A 70 -7.38 -18.12 8.26
C LEU A 70 -6.63 -18.02 9.60
N CYS A 71 -7.18 -18.58 10.68
CA CYS A 71 -6.52 -18.58 12.00
C CYS A 71 -5.12 -19.21 11.92
N LYS A 72 -4.97 -20.34 11.21
CA LYS A 72 -3.66 -20.98 11.01
C LYS A 72 -2.70 -20.13 10.20
N ALA A 73 -3.18 -19.47 9.14
CA ALA A 73 -2.35 -18.62 8.30
C ALA A 73 -1.83 -17.40 9.07
N ILE A 74 -2.71 -16.73 9.81
CA ILE A 74 -2.35 -15.59 10.65
C ILE A 74 -1.40 -16.00 11.78
N ASP A 75 -1.71 -17.08 12.50
CA ASP A 75 -0.84 -17.58 13.57
C ASP A 75 0.57 -17.93 13.04
N LYS A 76 0.65 -18.60 11.89
CA LYS A 76 1.93 -18.89 11.23
C LYS A 76 2.68 -17.60 10.84
N GLY A 77 1.98 -16.60 10.30
CA GLY A 77 2.58 -15.32 9.93
C GLY A 77 3.10 -14.56 11.14
N ILE A 78 2.28 -14.44 12.20
CA ILE A 78 2.66 -13.80 13.47
C ILE A 78 3.87 -14.52 14.10
N ASN A 79 3.87 -15.86 14.13
CA ASN A 79 5.02 -16.62 14.65
C ASN A 79 6.28 -16.39 13.81
N SER A 80 6.17 -16.25 12.50
CA SER A 80 7.30 -15.91 11.63
C SER A 80 7.86 -14.51 11.94
N LEU A 81 6.98 -13.52 12.17
CA LEU A 81 7.38 -12.20 12.61
C LEU A 81 8.06 -12.22 13.99
N LYS A 82 7.50 -12.94 14.97
CA LYS A 82 8.11 -13.14 16.30
C LYS A 82 9.53 -13.74 16.24
N ILE A 83 9.75 -14.71 15.36
CA ILE A 83 11.07 -15.32 15.17
C ILE A 83 12.06 -14.32 14.57
N LYS A 84 11.62 -13.52 13.60
CA LYS A 84 12.47 -12.55 12.89
C LYS A 84 12.74 -11.31 13.74
N TYR A 85 11.74 -10.88 14.50
CA TYR A 85 11.75 -9.65 15.30
C TYR A 85 11.62 -9.95 16.80
N LYS A 86 12.57 -10.72 17.35
CA LYS A 86 12.53 -11.29 18.71
C LYS A 86 12.42 -10.28 19.86
N ASN A 87 12.79 -9.02 19.61
CA ASN A 87 12.80 -7.98 20.63
C ASN A 87 11.53 -7.13 20.61
N TYR A 88 10.56 -7.44 19.75
CA TYR A 88 9.32 -6.68 19.60
C TYR A 88 8.13 -7.52 20.08
N ILE A 89 7.16 -6.83 20.65
CA ILE A 89 5.92 -7.45 21.11
C ILE A 89 4.96 -7.58 19.93
N ILE A 90 4.45 -8.78 19.70
CA ILE A 90 3.35 -9.06 18.79
C ILE A 90 2.51 -10.17 19.42
N ASP A 91 1.28 -9.89 19.84
CA ASP A 91 0.43 -10.89 20.44
C ASP A 91 -1.01 -10.80 19.94
N ILE A 92 -1.58 -11.94 19.54
CA ILE A 92 -3.01 -12.07 19.32
C ILE A 92 -3.67 -12.15 20.70
N ILE A 93 -4.45 -11.13 21.06
CA ILE A 93 -5.10 -11.02 22.38
C ILE A 93 -6.44 -11.72 22.37
N ASP A 94 -7.20 -11.59 21.27
CA ASP A 94 -8.55 -12.15 21.13
C ASP A 94 -8.84 -12.52 19.69
N ILE A 95 -9.65 -13.57 19.51
CA ILE A 95 -10.25 -13.95 18.22
C ILE A 95 -11.72 -14.23 18.50
N SER A 96 -12.60 -13.47 17.88
CA SER A 96 -14.04 -13.61 18.06
C SER A 96 -14.81 -13.59 16.75
N ILE A 97 -15.95 -14.29 16.72
CA ILE A 97 -16.91 -14.20 15.62
C ILE A 97 -17.97 -13.19 16.03
N ILE A 98 -18.20 -12.17 15.20
CA ILE A 98 -19.14 -11.11 15.47
C ILE A 98 -20.36 -11.30 14.57
N GLU A 99 -21.53 -11.29 15.18
CA GLU A 99 -22.84 -11.31 14.52
C GLU A 99 -23.53 -10.00 14.88
N ASN A 100 -23.53 -8.99 13.99
CA ASN A 100 -24.40 -7.82 14.24
C ASN A 100 -24.55 -6.88 13.04
N GLU A 101 -25.77 -6.34 12.86
CA GLU A 101 -26.13 -5.35 11.84
C GLU A 101 -25.44 -3.97 12.06
N ASP A 102 -25.04 -3.64 13.28
CA ASP A 102 -24.46 -2.33 13.60
C ASP A 102 -23.00 -2.20 13.18
N TRP A 103 -22.26 -3.31 13.06
CA TRP A 103 -20.87 -3.25 12.70
C TRP A 103 -20.65 -2.91 11.21
N SER A 104 -21.50 -3.40 10.31
CA SER A 104 -21.43 -3.09 8.87
C SER A 104 -21.62 -1.59 8.57
N LYS A 105 -22.06 -0.80 9.53
CA LYS A 105 -22.17 0.66 9.45
C LYS A 105 -20.98 1.36 10.10
N ASN A 106 -20.42 0.80 11.18
CA ASN A 106 -19.41 1.47 12.01
C ASN A 106 -17.99 1.42 11.42
N TRP A 107 -17.61 0.38 10.66
CA TRP A 107 -16.28 0.30 10.07
C TRP A 107 -16.01 1.45 9.07
N LYS A 108 -17.04 1.95 8.41
CA LYS A 108 -16.95 3.10 7.50
C LYS A 108 -16.52 4.38 8.21
N ASP A 109 -16.88 4.53 9.49
CA ASP A 109 -16.56 5.72 10.28
C ASP A 109 -15.06 5.81 10.64
N PHE A 110 -14.32 4.71 10.51
CA PHE A 110 -12.88 4.68 10.76
C PHE A 110 -12.07 5.14 9.56
N TYR A 111 -12.62 5.05 8.34
CA TYR A 111 -11.96 5.56 7.14
C TYR A 111 -12.21 7.06 6.99
N LYS A 112 -11.28 7.84 7.48
CA LYS A 112 -11.33 9.31 7.38
C LYS A 112 -10.68 9.79 6.08
N PRO A 113 -11.08 10.97 5.58
CA PRO A 113 -10.36 11.65 4.51
C PRO A 113 -8.87 11.81 4.84
N LEU A 114 -8.00 11.47 3.91
CA LEU A 114 -6.56 11.56 4.07
C LEU A 114 -6.01 12.68 3.18
N PHE A 115 -5.45 13.71 3.82
CA PHE A 115 -4.73 14.78 3.14
C PHE A 115 -3.27 14.35 2.97
N ILE A 116 -2.83 14.15 1.72
CA ILE A 116 -1.47 13.69 1.41
C ILE A 116 -0.74 14.77 0.63
N GLY A 117 0.44 15.14 1.13
CA GLY A 117 1.20 16.25 0.58
C GLY A 117 0.35 17.53 0.51
N LYS A 118 0.55 18.30 -0.55
CA LYS A 118 -0.23 19.53 -0.82
C LYS A 118 -1.32 19.30 -1.87
N SER A 119 -1.20 18.23 -2.67
CA SER A 119 -1.97 18.06 -3.90
C SER A 119 -3.08 17.01 -3.81
N PHE A 120 -3.04 16.08 -2.86
CA PHE A 120 -3.98 14.97 -2.86
C PHE A 120 -4.92 14.96 -1.66
N LEU A 121 -6.14 14.50 -1.92
CA LEU A 121 -7.15 14.15 -0.93
C LEU A 121 -7.70 12.77 -1.27
N VAL A 122 -7.38 11.78 -0.45
CA VAL A 122 -7.88 10.41 -0.62
C VAL A 122 -9.13 10.23 0.21
N LEU A 123 -10.21 9.79 -0.43
CA LEU A 123 -11.51 9.60 0.18
C LEU A 123 -11.97 8.16 0.03
N PRO A 124 -12.59 7.57 1.06
CA PRO A 124 -13.40 6.36 0.89
C PRO A 124 -14.57 6.64 -0.07
N GLU A 125 -15.01 5.62 -0.82
CA GLU A 125 -16.05 5.73 -1.85
C GLU A 125 -17.38 6.36 -1.37
N TRP A 126 -17.72 6.19 -0.09
CA TRP A 126 -18.98 6.67 0.51
C TRP A 126 -18.95 8.11 0.98
N ILE A 127 -17.80 8.77 0.97
CA ILE A 127 -17.69 10.20 1.31
C ILE A 127 -17.78 11.02 0.03
N ASN A 128 -18.83 11.86 -0.07
CA ASN A 128 -19.06 12.67 -1.26
C ASN A 128 -18.90 14.18 -0.99
N ASP A 129 -19.30 14.64 0.18
CA ASP A 129 -19.34 16.07 0.50
C ASP A 129 -18.24 16.39 1.52
N ILE A 130 -17.14 16.95 1.01
CA ILE A 130 -16.06 17.47 1.84
C ILE A 130 -15.57 18.80 1.28
N GLU A 131 -15.32 19.77 2.16
CA GLU A 131 -14.64 20.99 1.75
C GLU A 131 -13.25 20.63 1.19
N ASN A 132 -13.01 21.01 -0.04
CA ASN A 132 -11.77 20.74 -0.75
C ASN A 132 -11.08 22.05 -1.11
N ASP A 133 -9.83 22.18 -0.73
CA ASP A 133 -8.94 23.31 -1.00
C ASP A 133 -8.22 23.19 -2.37
N ASN A 134 -8.94 22.73 -3.41
CA ASN A 134 -8.46 22.48 -4.77
C ASN A 134 -7.50 21.29 -4.92
N ARG A 135 -7.52 20.34 -3.98
CA ARG A 135 -6.74 19.11 -4.11
C ARG A 135 -7.34 18.14 -5.13
N ILE A 136 -6.50 17.31 -5.67
CA ILE A 136 -6.90 16.19 -6.52
C ILE A 136 -7.55 15.13 -5.63
N ILE A 137 -8.84 14.92 -5.80
CA ILE A 137 -9.59 13.90 -5.08
C ILE A 137 -9.34 12.55 -5.72
N ILE A 138 -8.99 11.56 -4.90
CA ILE A 138 -8.88 10.16 -5.26
C ILE A 138 -9.85 9.37 -4.38
N LYS A 139 -10.89 8.80 -4.97
CA LYS A 139 -11.84 7.92 -4.27
C LYS A 139 -11.32 6.49 -4.29
N ILE A 140 -11.32 5.83 -3.15
CA ILE A 140 -10.89 4.43 -3.02
C ILE A 140 -11.99 3.65 -2.32
N ASN A 141 -12.31 2.47 -2.87
CA ASN A 141 -13.02 1.44 -2.14
C ASN A 141 -12.01 0.71 -1.26
N PRO A 142 -12.12 0.79 0.08
CA PRO A 142 -11.28 0.05 1.01
C PRO A 142 -11.63 -1.44 1.00
N GLY A 143 -11.47 -2.07 -0.15
CA GLY A 143 -11.68 -3.49 -0.38
C GLY A 143 -10.42 -4.32 -0.14
N MET A 144 -10.29 -5.43 -0.85
CA MET A 144 -9.28 -6.47 -0.61
C MET A 144 -7.86 -6.16 -1.13
N ALA A 145 -7.60 -5.01 -1.76
CA ALA A 145 -6.29 -4.70 -2.31
C ALA A 145 -5.50 -3.72 -1.46
N PHE A 146 -4.17 -3.90 -1.42
CA PHE A 146 -3.22 -2.98 -0.81
C PHE A 146 -3.26 -1.59 -1.47
N GLY A 147 -2.93 -0.53 -0.70
CA GLY A 147 -2.81 0.83 -1.24
C GLY A 147 -4.02 1.71 -0.99
N LEU A 148 -4.54 1.71 0.25
CA LEU A 148 -5.67 2.57 0.67
C LEU A 148 -5.28 4.04 0.87
N GLY A 149 -4.01 4.40 0.71
CA GLY A 149 -3.48 5.74 1.00
C GLY A 149 -3.13 5.97 2.47
N SER A 150 -3.66 5.18 3.39
CA SER A 150 -3.34 5.28 4.83
C SER A 150 -1.95 4.75 5.18
N HIS A 151 -1.44 3.81 4.40
CA HIS A 151 -0.09 3.29 4.60
C HIS A 151 0.96 4.36 4.27
N GLU A 152 1.98 4.48 5.09
CA GLU A 152 3.01 5.52 4.96
C GLU A 152 3.75 5.46 3.63
N SER A 153 4.04 4.25 3.10
CA SER A 153 4.70 4.09 1.81
C SER A 153 3.87 4.66 0.65
N THR A 154 2.53 4.51 0.69
CA THR A 154 1.63 5.07 -0.32
C THR A 154 1.58 6.59 -0.22
N SER A 155 1.50 7.14 0.99
CA SER A 155 1.59 8.59 1.22
C SER A 155 2.89 9.15 0.65
N LEU A 156 4.04 8.53 0.96
CA LEU A 156 5.34 8.94 0.47
C LEU A 156 5.42 8.89 -1.06
N SER A 157 4.84 7.85 -1.70
CA SER A 157 4.79 7.77 -3.17
C SER A 157 4.04 8.96 -3.76
N LEU A 158 2.86 9.28 -3.24
CA LEU A 158 2.05 10.41 -3.69
C LEU A 158 2.76 11.76 -3.45
N GLU A 159 3.46 11.92 -2.32
CA GLU A 159 4.25 13.12 -2.03
C GLU A 159 5.45 13.31 -2.97
N LEU A 160 6.05 12.23 -3.49
CA LEU A 160 7.06 12.33 -4.55
C LEU A 160 6.42 12.63 -5.90
N MET A 161 5.27 12.02 -6.20
CA MET A 161 4.56 12.24 -7.45
C MET A 161 4.12 13.69 -7.63
N GLU A 162 3.66 14.38 -6.59
CA GLU A 162 3.22 15.77 -6.69
C GLU A 162 4.33 16.76 -7.11
N LYS A 163 5.61 16.33 -7.00
CA LYS A 163 6.78 17.14 -7.36
C LYS A 163 7.21 16.95 -8.83
N LEU A 164 6.54 16.06 -9.57
CA LEU A 164 6.88 15.70 -10.94
C LEU A 164 5.85 16.24 -11.93
N ASP A 165 6.33 16.51 -13.14
CA ASP A 165 5.46 16.81 -14.28
C ASP A 165 5.05 15.52 -14.98
N PHE A 166 3.76 15.19 -14.90
CA PHE A 166 3.13 14.05 -15.56
C PHE A 166 2.54 14.39 -16.94
N ASN A 167 2.50 15.68 -17.31
CA ASN A 167 1.85 16.09 -18.54
C ASN A 167 2.49 15.41 -19.78
N LYS A 168 1.67 14.74 -20.57
CA LYS A 168 2.06 13.97 -21.76
C LYS A 168 3.05 12.80 -21.52
N LYS A 169 3.23 12.36 -20.28
CA LYS A 169 4.14 11.27 -19.91
C LYS A 169 3.47 9.91 -20.04
N THR A 170 4.25 8.91 -20.42
CA THR A 170 3.93 7.49 -20.26
C THR A 170 4.41 7.03 -18.89
N VAL A 171 3.52 6.41 -18.13
CA VAL A 171 3.76 5.99 -16.73
C VAL A 171 3.54 4.49 -16.60
N PHE A 172 4.44 3.82 -15.88
CA PHE A 172 4.22 2.46 -15.42
C PHE A 172 4.08 2.47 -13.90
N ASP A 173 3.01 1.86 -13.40
CA ASP A 173 2.75 1.61 -12.00
C ASP A 173 2.87 0.10 -11.77
N VAL A 174 3.99 -0.33 -11.19
CA VAL A 174 4.38 -1.73 -11.01
C VAL A 174 3.99 -2.20 -9.61
N GLY A 175 3.14 -3.20 -9.53
CA GLY A 175 2.44 -3.60 -8.31
C GLY A 175 1.37 -2.57 -7.97
N CYS A 176 0.40 -2.37 -8.88
CA CYS A 176 -0.56 -1.28 -8.78
C CYS A 176 -1.56 -1.44 -7.63
N GLY A 177 -1.79 -2.66 -7.13
CA GLY A 177 -2.71 -2.93 -6.03
C GLY A 177 -4.09 -2.31 -6.24
N SER A 178 -4.49 -1.40 -5.36
CA SER A 178 -5.76 -0.65 -5.47
C SER A 178 -5.83 0.30 -6.68
N GLY A 179 -4.72 0.55 -7.37
CA GLY A 179 -4.61 1.50 -8.47
C GLY A 179 -4.47 2.97 -8.05
N ILE A 180 -4.29 3.25 -6.77
CA ILE A 180 -4.23 4.64 -6.26
C ILE A 180 -3.16 5.48 -6.95
N LEU A 181 -1.96 4.93 -7.20
CA LEU A 181 -0.87 5.65 -7.88
C LEU A 181 -1.14 5.82 -9.37
N SER A 182 -1.74 4.81 -10.01
CA SER A 182 -2.22 4.89 -11.40
C SER A 182 -3.29 5.98 -11.58
N ILE A 183 -4.25 6.07 -10.67
CA ILE A 183 -5.30 7.09 -10.65
C ILE A 183 -4.67 8.47 -10.44
N ALA A 184 -3.74 8.60 -9.48
CA ALA A 184 -3.00 9.83 -9.23
C ALA A 184 -2.25 10.29 -10.49
N ALA A 185 -1.50 9.40 -11.14
CA ALA A 185 -0.76 9.70 -12.37
C ALA A 185 -1.69 10.18 -13.49
N SER A 186 -2.84 9.52 -13.67
CA SER A 186 -3.85 9.93 -14.66
C SER A 186 -4.40 11.32 -14.37
N LYS A 187 -4.75 11.61 -13.11
CA LYS A 187 -5.28 12.91 -12.68
C LYS A 187 -4.23 14.03 -12.72
N LEU A 188 -2.94 13.71 -12.59
CA LEU A 188 -1.81 14.63 -12.80
C LEU A 188 -1.53 14.93 -14.29
N GLY A 189 -2.28 14.32 -15.21
CA GLY A 189 -2.20 14.63 -16.64
C GLY A 189 -1.35 13.67 -17.47
N ALA A 190 -1.03 12.47 -16.96
CA ALA A 190 -0.34 11.46 -17.74
C ALA A 190 -1.07 11.20 -19.07
N LYS A 191 -0.28 11.00 -20.14
CA LYS A 191 -0.80 10.64 -21.45
C LYS A 191 -1.38 9.24 -21.45
N GLU A 192 -0.64 8.31 -20.87
CA GLU A 192 -1.04 6.91 -20.69
C GLU A 192 -0.38 6.35 -19.42
N VAL A 193 -1.10 5.49 -18.72
CA VAL A 193 -0.63 4.80 -17.51
C VAL A 193 -0.83 3.30 -17.70
N PHE A 194 0.18 2.51 -17.45
CA PHE A 194 0.10 1.06 -17.39
C PHE A 194 0.12 0.66 -15.94
N ALA A 195 -1.03 0.23 -15.44
CA ALA A 195 -1.20 -0.34 -14.10
C ALA A 195 -0.95 -1.85 -14.18
N LEU A 196 0.10 -2.31 -13.55
CA LEU A 196 0.60 -3.69 -13.67
C LEU A 196 0.57 -4.36 -12.30
N ASP A 197 -0.02 -5.55 -12.24
CA ASP A 197 0.01 -6.38 -11.04
C ASP A 197 -0.02 -7.86 -11.43
N ILE A 198 0.56 -8.71 -10.59
CA ILE A 198 0.55 -10.16 -10.78
C ILE A 198 -0.74 -10.80 -10.24
N ASP A 199 -1.39 -10.11 -9.29
CA ASP A 199 -2.55 -10.61 -8.56
C ASP A 199 -3.87 -10.21 -9.24
N ASP A 200 -4.78 -11.17 -9.42
CA ASP A 200 -6.08 -10.94 -10.06
C ASP A 200 -7.00 -10.04 -9.22
N ASP A 201 -6.93 -10.11 -7.90
CA ASP A 201 -7.74 -9.29 -7.00
C ASP A 201 -7.27 -7.83 -7.00
N SER A 202 -5.96 -7.60 -7.10
CA SER A 202 -5.37 -6.28 -7.34
C SER A 202 -5.84 -5.68 -8.66
N ILE A 203 -5.82 -6.46 -9.75
CA ILE A 203 -6.32 -6.03 -11.06
C ILE A 203 -7.80 -5.66 -10.99
N LYS A 204 -8.61 -6.47 -10.31
CA LYS A 204 -10.03 -6.18 -10.11
C LYS A 204 -10.25 -4.90 -9.30
N SER A 205 -9.57 -4.76 -8.18
CA SER A 205 -9.64 -3.57 -7.31
C SER A 205 -9.23 -2.29 -8.05
N CYS A 206 -8.13 -2.36 -8.82
CA CYS A 206 -7.66 -1.25 -9.64
C CYS A 206 -8.73 -0.82 -10.66
N ASN A 207 -9.40 -1.79 -11.33
CA ASN A 207 -10.50 -1.50 -12.24
C ASN A 207 -11.67 -0.81 -11.54
N GLU A 208 -12.12 -1.33 -10.39
CA GLU A 208 -13.22 -0.77 -9.61
C GLU A 208 -12.90 0.66 -9.15
N ASN A 209 -11.71 0.90 -8.63
CA ASN A 209 -11.27 2.23 -8.19
C ASN A 209 -11.09 3.20 -9.37
N CYS A 210 -10.65 2.74 -10.53
CA CYS A 210 -10.62 3.57 -11.75
C CYS A 210 -12.02 4.02 -12.14
N LEU A 211 -13.03 3.14 -12.07
CA LEU A 211 -14.44 3.49 -12.32
C LEU A 211 -14.95 4.55 -11.32
N LEU A 212 -14.66 4.38 -10.03
CA LEU A 212 -15.04 5.35 -8.97
C LEU A 212 -14.46 6.75 -9.19
N ASN A 213 -13.36 6.84 -9.93
CA ASN A 213 -12.66 8.09 -10.21
C ASN A 213 -12.91 8.65 -11.61
N ASP A 214 -13.87 8.08 -12.36
CA ASP A 214 -14.17 8.46 -13.75
C ASP A 214 -12.93 8.40 -14.67
N ILE A 215 -12.03 7.44 -14.40
CA ILE A 215 -10.80 7.28 -15.18
C ILE A 215 -11.11 6.71 -16.56
N ASN A 216 -10.56 7.36 -17.58
CA ASN A 216 -10.69 6.88 -18.95
C ASN A 216 -9.75 5.69 -19.20
N PHE A 217 -10.30 4.51 -19.44
CA PHE A 217 -9.56 3.28 -19.74
C PHE A 217 -8.78 3.29 -21.06
N SER A 218 -9.00 4.30 -21.92
CA SER A 218 -8.08 4.52 -23.05
C SER A 218 -6.74 5.15 -22.60
N LYS A 219 -6.70 5.73 -21.39
CA LYS A 219 -5.50 6.32 -20.80
C LYS A 219 -4.88 5.45 -19.71
N VAL A 220 -5.68 4.73 -18.92
CA VAL A 220 -5.18 3.80 -17.91
C VAL A 220 -5.44 2.37 -18.38
N ILE A 221 -4.37 1.68 -18.74
CA ILE A 221 -4.37 0.32 -19.24
C ILE A 221 -3.97 -0.60 -18.10
N ILE A 222 -4.91 -1.37 -17.59
CA ILE A 222 -4.71 -2.29 -16.47
C ILE A 222 -4.39 -3.66 -17.04
N LYS A 223 -3.28 -4.27 -16.60
CA LYS A 223 -2.81 -5.56 -17.10
C LYS A 223 -2.27 -6.44 -15.99
N LYS A 224 -2.64 -7.72 -16.03
CA LYS A 224 -1.92 -8.74 -15.27
C LYS A 224 -0.52 -8.91 -15.85
N SER A 225 0.50 -8.75 -15.01
CA SER A 225 1.91 -8.81 -15.43
C SER A 225 2.80 -9.14 -14.24
N ASP A 226 3.76 -10.04 -14.43
CA ASP A 226 4.91 -10.10 -13.55
C ASP A 226 5.88 -9.00 -13.98
N ILE A 227 6.02 -7.99 -13.13
CA ILE A 227 6.80 -6.75 -13.40
C ILE A 227 6.46 -6.20 -14.80
N PHE A 228 7.36 -6.30 -15.76
CA PHE A 228 7.23 -5.72 -17.11
C PHE A 228 6.92 -6.73 -18.22
N GLU A 229 6.66 -8.01 -17.91
CA GLU A 229 6.51 -9.05 -18.94
C GLU A 229 5.44 -8.74 -19.99
N SER A 230 4.36 -8.07 -19.62
CA SER A 230 3.27 -7.70 -20.53
C SER A 230 3.53 -6.41 -21.32
N ILE A 231 4.72 -5.79 -21.18
CA ILE A 231 5.05 -4.48 -21.74
C ILE A 231 6.13 -4.58 -22.82
N ASN A 232 5.92 -3.87 -23.92
CA ASN A 232 6.84 -3.80 -25.06
C ASN A 232 7.27 -2.37 -25.43
N LYS A 233 7.19 -1.45 -24.49
CA LYS A 233 7.54 -0.03 -24.66
C LYS A 233 8.29 0.49 -23.43
N LYS A 234 8.79 1.72 -23.51
CA LYS A 234 9.44 2.43 -22.41
C LYS A 234 8.51 3.49 -21.81
N ALA A 235 8.67 3.74 -20.51
CA ALA A 235 8.00 4.80 -19.79
C ALA A 235 8.91 6.02 -19.58
N ASP A 236 8.27 7.18 -19.35
CA ASP A 236 8.95 8.37 -18.87
C ASP A 236 9.05 8.37 -17.32
N ILE A 237 8.08 7.73 -16.67
CA ILE A 237 8.04 7.58 -15.22
C ILE A 237 7.68 6.12 -14.90
N VAL A 238 8.45 5.50 -14.03
CA VAL A 238 8.13 4.20 -13.42
C VAL A 238 7.92 4.43 -11.93
N ILE A 239 6.83 3.88 -11.40
CA ILE A 239 6.49 3.93 -9.99
C ILE A 239 6.36 2.50 -9.50
N ALA A 240 6.93 2.19 -8.34
CA ALA A 240 6.77 0.90 -7.68
C ALA A 240 6.70 1.10 -6.16
N ASN A 241 5.57 0.73 -5.56
CA ASN A 241 5.38 0.70 -4.13
C ASN A 241 5.15 -0.74 -3.69
N ILE A 242 6.22 -1.51 -3.63
CA ILE A 242 6.24 -2.96 -3.43
C ILE A 242 7.35 -3.38 -2.47
N LEU A 243 7.33 -4.63 -2.05
CA LEU A 243 8.35 -5.18 -1.15
C LEU A 243 9.76 -5.05 -1.74
N PRO A 244 10.77 -4.75 -0.90
CA PRO A 244 12.15 -4.52 -1.34
C PRO A 244 12.77 -5.66 -2.15
N ASP A 245 12.39 -6.90 -1.85
CA ASP A 245 12.94 -8.08 -2.55
C ASP A 245 12.42 -8.18 -4.00
N VAL A 246 11.18 -7.75 -4.26
CA VAL A 246 10.61 -7.64 -5.62
C VAL A 246 11.12 -6.36 -6.31
N LEU A 247 11.20 -5.25 -5.56
CA LEU A 247 11.69 -3.97 -6.06
C LEU A 247 13.10 -4.06 -6.66
N LYS A 248 13.95 -4.94 -6.11
CA LYS A 248 15.25 -5.25 -6.68
C LYS A 248 15.16 -5.71 -8.13
N ASN A 249 14.21 -6.60 -8.45
CA ASN A 249 14.03 -7.11 -9.82
C ASN A 249 13.56 -5.99 -10.75
N VAL A 250 12.64 -5.14 -10.29
CA VAL A 250 12.23 -3.95 -11.05
C VAL A 250 13.44 -3.08 -11.41
N VAL A 251 14.37 -2.85 -10.46
CA VAL A 251 15.57 -2.02 -10.71
C VAL A 251 16.49 -2.66 -11.74
N LEU A 252 16.67 -3.98 -11.74
CA LEU A 252 17.51 -4.69 -12.70
C LEU A 252 16.99 -4.52 -14.15
N ASP A 253 15.66 -4.53 -14.33
CA ASP A 253 15.03 -4.42 -15.64
C ASP A 253 14.80 -2.95 -16.07
N LEU A 254 14.97 -1.99 -15.15
CA LEU A 254 14.59 -0.60 -15.36
C LEU A 254 15.29 0.06 -16.58
N ASN A 255 16.51 -0.36 -16.89
CA ASN A 255 17.26 0.14 -18.05
C ASN A 255 16.58 -0.18 -19.40
N ASP A 256 15.81 -1.26 -19.45
CA ASP A 256 15.10 -1.67 -20.67
C ASP A 256 13.72 -1.01 -20.79
N TYR A 257 13.12 -0.62 -19.68
CA TYR A 257 11.75 -0.11 -19.63
C TYR A 257 11.61 1.38 -19.29
N LEU A 258 12.67 2.06 -18.87
CA LEU A 258 12.67 3.48 -18.60
C LEU A 258 13.41 4.26 -19.71
N ASN A 259 12.82 5.36 -20.16
CA ASN A 259 13.45 6.27 -21.11
C ASN A 259 14.75 6.88 -20.53
N PRO A 260 15.74 7.30 -21.37
CA PRO A 260 17.03 7.81 -20.90
C PRO A 260 16.94 9.00 -19.91
N LYS A 261 15.90 9.83 -20.03
CA LYS A 261 15.61 10.95 -19.11
C LYS A 261 14.46 10.65 -18.16
N GLY A 262 14.09 9.38 -18.04
CA GLY A 262 12.98 8.95 -17.22
C GLY A 262 13.28 9.01 -15.72
N THR A 263 12.22 9.02 -14.94
CA THR A 263 12.25 9.05 -13.47
C THR A 263 11.70 7.76 -12.91
N PHE A 264 12.35 7.23 -11.89
CA PHE A 264 11.88 6.10 -11.10
C PHE A 264 11.54 6.55 -9.69
N ILE A 265 10.31 6.24 -9.24
CA ILE A 265 9.87 6.37 -7.85
C ILE A 265 9.77 4.97 -7.27
N ALA A 266 10.49 4.73 -6.17
CA ALA A 266 10.42 3.49 -5.41
C ALA A 266 9.98 3.79 -3.98
N SER A 267 9.05 3.01 -3.48
CA SER A 267 8.55 3.04 -2.10
C SER A 267 8.30 1.62 -1.58
N GLY A 268 7.77 1.49 -0.37
CA GLY A 268 7.68 0.18 0.29
C GLY A 268 9.03 -0.28 0.84
N ILE A 269 9.99 0.63 1.01
CA ILE A 269 11.33 0.36 1.51
C ILE A 269 11.36 0.68 2.99
N ILE A 270 11.62 -0.31 3.84
CA ILE A 270 11.92 -0.08 5.25
C ILE A 270 13.34 0.51 5.41
N LYS A 271 13.56 1.33 6.41
CA LYS A 271 14.85 2.05 6.63
C LYS A 271 16.07 1.13 6.59
N GLU A 272 15.96 -0.06 7.16
CA GLU A 272 17.03 -1.06 7.20
C GLU A 272 17.42 -1.57 5.81
N LYS A 273 16.52 -1.50 4.83
CA LYS A 273 16.77 -1.93 3.45
C LYS A 273 17.22 -0.77 2.53
N TYR A 274 17.21 0.47 3.01
CA TYR A 274 17.53 1.64 2.20
C TYR A 274 18.94 1.57 1.59
N GLU A 275 19.96 1.29 2.41
CA GLU A 275 21.35 1.23 1.93
C GLU A 275 21.56 0.16 0.87
N LEU A 276 20.89 -0.99 1.02
CA LEU A 276 20.90 -2.05 0.00
C LEU A 276 20.29 -1.55 -1.30
N MET A 277 19.13 -0.88 -1.25
CA MET A 277 18.45 -0.36 -2.44
C MET A 277 19.27 0.74 -3.12
N GLU A 278 19.87 1.65 -2.35
CA GLU A 278 20.76 2.68 -2.88
C GLU A 278 21.94 2.06 -3.62
N LYS A 279 22.55 1.00 -3.05
CA LYS A 279 23.66 0.29 -3.70
C LYS A 279 23.24 -0.35 -5.04
N ILE A 280 22.07 -1.00 -5.07
CA ILE A 280 21.55 -1.64 -6.29
C ILE A 280 21.30 -0.58 -7.37
N LEU A 281 20.63 0.53 -7.03
CA LEU A 281 20.37 1.63 -7.95
C LEU A 281 21.67 2.23 -8.52
N LYS A 282 22.70 2.42 -7.70
CA LYS A 282 24.01 2.89 -8.15
C LYS A 282 24.69 1.91 -9.11
N GLN A 283 24.57 0.61 -8.87
CA GLN A 283 25.12 -0.43 -9.75
C GLN A 283 24.44 -0.42 -11.12
N GLU A 284 23.15 -0.11 -11.18
CA GLU A 284 22.36 0.01 -12.41
C GLU A 284 22.42 1.42 -13.03
N ASN A 285 23.39 2.24 -12.63
CA ASN A 285 23.59 3.61 -13.12
C ASN A 285 22.44 4.58 -12.83
N PHE A 286 21.74 4.42 -11.71
CA PHE A 286 20.76 5.39 -11.24
C PHE A 286 21.30 6.23 -10.09
N LYS A 287 20.93 7.53 -10.11
CA LYS A 287 21.23 8.48 -9.06
C LYS A 287 19.94 8.83 -8.32
N ILE A 288 19.95 8.70 -6.99
CA ILE A 288 18.86 9.18 -6.13
C ILE A 288 18.94 10.72 -6.12
N VAL A 289 17.83 11.36 -6.47
CA VAL A 289 17.67 12.83 -6.51
C VAL A 289 16.79 13.35 -5.39
N ASN A 290 15.87 12.53 -4.89
CA ASN A 290 15.06 12.82 -3.70
C ASN A 290 14.94 11.57 -2.83
N LYS A 291 14.93 11.79 -1.53
CA LYS A 291 14.62 10.78 -0.50
C LYS A 291 13.69 11.44 0.51
N ILE A 292 12.60 10.77 0.84
CA ILE A 292 11.69 11.19 1.91
C ILE A 292 11.38 10.00 2.81
N GLU A 293 11.09 10.28 4.06
CA GLU A 293 10.87 9.27 5.10
C GLU A 293 9.65 9.61 5.94
N LYS A 294 8.92 8.58 6.36
CA LYS A 294 7.83 8.70 7.31
C LYS A 294 7.73 7.41 8.12
N GLY A 295 7.72 7.51 9.46
CA GLY A 295 7.84 6.32 10.30
C GLY A 295 9.09 5.52 9.94
N ASP A 296 8.94 4.25 9.71
CA ASP A 296 10.01 3.33 9.30
C ASP A 296 10.17 3.19 7.79
N TRP A 297 9.38 3.93 7.01
CA TRP A 297 9.33 3.83 5.57
C TRP A 297 10.13 4.91 4.86
N VAL A 298 10.70 4.52 3.74
CA VAL A 298 11.48 5.38 2.85
C VAL A 298 10.90 5.29 1.45
N ALA A 299 10.75 6.44 0.81
CA ALA A 299 10.53 6.53 -0.63
C ALA A 299 11.65 7.34 -1.28
N ILE A 300 12.01 6.94 -2.47
CA ILE A 300 13.11 7.52 -3.25
C ILE A 300 12.65 7.85 -4.66
N GLN A 301 13.18 8.96 -5.16
CA GLN A 301 13.13 9.31 -6.57
C GLN A 301 14.52 9.20 -7.14
N SER A 302 14.68 8.47 -8.23
CA SER A 302 15.94 8.33 -8.93
C SER A 302 15.82 8.62 -10.42
N VAL A 303 16.93 9.01 -11.02
CA VAL A 303 17.06 9.25 -12.45
C VAL A 303 18.30 8.51 -12.96
N ARG A 304 18.31 8.18 -14.27
CA ARG A 304 19.50 7.57 -14.86
C ARG A 304 20.66 8.55 -14.83
N ASN A 305 21.86 8.11 -14.42
CA ASN A 305 23.06 8.91 -14.60
C ASN A 305 23.28 9.15 -16.08
N ASN A 306 23.38 10.41 -16.50
CA ASN A 306 23.85 10.72 -17.86
C ASN A 306 25.31 10.28 -17.93
N VAL A 307 25.62 9.28 -18.73
CA VAL A 307 26.97 8.97 -19.18
C VAL A 307 27.37 9.98 -20.26
#